data_0fa361210fd1427104196c3c744fb88e
#
_entry.id   0fa361210fd1427104196c3c744fb88e
#
_cell.length_a   1.000
_cell.length_b   1.000
_cell.length_c   1.000
_cell.angle_alpha   90.00
_cell.angle_beta   90.00
_cell.angle_gamma   90.00
#
_symmetry.space_group_name_H-M   'P 1'
#
loop_
_entity.id
_entity.type
_entity.pdbx_description
1 polymer ?
#
loop_
_entity_poly.entity_id
_entity_poly.type
_entity_poly.pdbx_seq_one_letter_code
_entity_poly.pdbx_strand_id
1 'polypeptide(L)'
;MNKKNTLLALEDDQLVIQTGDKILIKGPMPSGKTTLLKKIIAKLPKHQFDILFQTLDDNFVPGTVAENLAFNLENNAVPFREMQTSILASAEAYHLTDDLNTDISELTTYQKKLLALAQLLILPTDILVLDEPLFLPEAFDGTLIVSGDFDPNLFDQVIDLSEEITTRQIAELDLTRQINPDKAILSVTELVDQMSFTIYEGEKVAITAPDEIPVADMLAGFRPTSGEIDFYYEDVTHQSLDKRGRKIGYIMTNPDDMIFVERVRDADISNELLTLCQLTAVKDIRLSQLSYRQKRLFTTACILMQATPIVIIDQPEFEGFPEILAYLDRQGVTLILVTDEDKLLPFMDRQEVF
;
A
#
# COMPACT_ATOMS: atom_id res chain seq x y z
N MET A 1 4.33 28.10 -30.34
CA MET A 1 3.13 27.51 -29.68
C MET A 1 2.88 26.18 -30.38
N ASN A 2 3.35 25.07 -29.80
CA ASN A 2 3.03 23.74 -30.29
C ASN A 2 1.52 23.52 -30.12
N LYS A 3 0.84 23.11 -31.20
CA LYS A 3 -0.56 22.69 -31.09
C LYS A 3 -0.61 21.46 -30.21
N LYS A 4 -1.21 21.56 -29.02
CA LYS A 4 -1.52 20.40 -28.19
C LYS A 4 -2.43 19.48 -28.99
N ASN A 5 -1.98 18.28 -29.31
CA ASN A 5 -2.79 17.28 -30.00
C ASN A 5 -3.41 16.35 -28.95
N THR A 6 -4.63 15.91 -29.16
CA THR A 6 -5.25 14.90 -28.31
C THR A 6 -4.44 13.60 -28.42
N LEU A 7 -3.86 13.17 -27.31
CA LEU A 7 -3.12 11.94 -27.21
C LEU A 7 -4.08 10.76 -26.95
N LEU A 8 -5.08 10.98 -26.09
CA LEU A 8 -5.99 9.97 -25.60
C LEU A 8 -7.31 10.59 -25.13
N ALA A 9 -8.42 9.90 -25.34
CA ALA A 9 -9.72 10.20 -24.73
C ALA A 9 -10.32 8.93 -24.12
N LEU A 10 -10.73 9.02 -22.85
CA LEU A 10 -11.49 8.02 -22.11
C LEU A 10 -12.91 8.59 -21.91
N GLU A 11 -13.87 8.13 -22.71
CA GLU A 11 -15.25 8.65 -22.67
C GLU A 11 -15.94 8.33 -21.33
N ASP A 12 -15.71 7.13 -20.80
CA ASP A 12 -16.31 6.66 -19.54
C ASP A 12 -15.83 7.50 -18.33
N ASP A 13 -14.57 7.93 -18.35
CA ASP A 13 -13.96 8.68 -17.26
C ASP A 13 -13.90 10.20 -17.55
N GLN A 14 -14.51 10.67 -18.67
CA GLN A 14 -14.50 12.06 -19.14
C GLN A 14 -13.09 12.68 -19.21
N LEU A 15 -12.09 11.86 -19.44
CA LEU A 15 -10.68 12.25 -19.44
C LEU A 15 -10.17 12.44 -20.86
N VAL A 16 -9.62 13.61 -21.13
CA VAL A 16 -8.91 13.91 -22.39
C VAL A 16 -7.48 14.31 -22.05
N ILE A 17 -6.50 13.55 -22.56
CA ILE A 17 -5.08 13.82 -22.38
C ILE A 17 -4.53 14.40 -23.69
N GLN A 18 -3.82 15.51 -23.57
CA GLN A 18 -3.14 16.15 -24.70
C GLN A 18 -1.62 15.97 -24.57
N THR A 19 -0.91 16.04 -25.70
CA THR A 19 0.56 15.98 -25.69
C THR A 19 1.14 17.11 -24.83
N GLY A 20 2.03 16.77 -23.91
CA GLY A 20 2.67 17.69 -22.98
C GLY A 20 1.84 18.02 -21.73
N ASP A 21 0.68 17.38 -21.52
CA ASP A 21 -0.08 17.55 -20.29
C ASP A 21 0.60 16.84 -19.11
N LYS A 22 0.51 17.46 -17.94
CA LYS A 22 0.87 16.86 -16.64
C LYS A 22 -0.40 16.51 -15.90
N ILE A 23 -0.61 15.22 -15.59
CA ILE A 23 -1.85 14.70 -15.02
C ILE A 23 -1.55 14.02 -13.70
N LEU A 24 -2.27 14.42 -12.67
CA LEU A 24 -2.27 13.78 -11.36
C LEU A 24 -3.54 12.94 -11.18
N ILE A 25 -3.36 11.69 -10.81
CA ILE A 25 -4.42 10.81 -10.34
C ILE A 25 -4.21 10.65 -8.84
N LYS A 26 -5.01 11.32 -8.04
CA LYS A 26 -4.94 11.23 -6.59
C LYS A 26 -6.16 10.53 -6.02
N GLY A 27 -6.03 10.05 -4.79
CA GLY A 27 -7.07 9.37 -4.04
C GLY A 27 -6.43 8.43 -3.02
N PRO A 28 -7.14 8.04 -1.98
CA PRO A 28 -6.64 7.12 -0.98
C PRO A 28 -6.29 5.76 -1.61
N MET A 29 -5.55 4.93 -0.91
CA MET A 29 -5.48 3.50 -1.24
C MET A 29 -6.71 2.80 -0.65
N PRO A 30 -7.40 1.96 -1.44
CA PRO A 30 -7.37 1.76 -2.88
C PRO A 30 -8.50 2.51 -3.61
N SER A 31 -8.23 3.66 -4.16
CA SER A 31 -9.23 4.44 -4.93
C SER A 31 -9.35 4.02 -6.39
N GLY A 32 -8.62 2.99 -6.83
CA GLY A 32 -8.60 2.58 -8.23
C GLY A 32 -7.58 3.34 -9.09
N LYS A 33 -6.63 4.09 -8.51
CA LYS A 33 -5.56 4.80 -9.23
C LYS A 33 -4.85 3.90 -10.24
N THR A 34 -4.30 2.77 -9.77
CA THR A 34 -3.62 1.78 -10.64
C THR A 34 -4.55 1.19 -11.70
N THR A 35 -5.85 1.03 -11.40
CA THR A 35 -6.84 0.57 -12.38
C THR A 35 -7.05 1.60 -13.48
N LEU A 36 -7.17 2.88 -13.12
CA LEU A 36 -7.28 3.97 -14.10
C LEU A 36 -5.99 4.12 -14.90
N LEU A 37 -4.81 4.05 -14.25
CA LEU A 37 -3.53 4.01 -14.95
C LEU A 37 -3.46 2.88 -15.98
N LYS A 38 -3.86 1.66 -15.61
CA LYS A 38 -3.91 0.52 -16.56
C LYS A 38 -4.85 0.77 -17.74
N LYS A 39 -6.01 1.39 -17.54
CA LYS A 39 -6.91 1.79 -18.62
C LYS A 39 -6.24 2.82 -19.55
N ILE A 40 -5.55 3.81 -18.99
CA ILE A 40 -4.81 4.82 -19.75
C ILE A 40 -3.71 4.14 -20.56
N ILE A 41 -2.85 3.36 -19.93
CA ILE A 41 -1.72 2.63 -20.54
C ILE A 41 -2.22 1.76 -21.72
N ALA A 42 -3.34 1.05 -21.55
CA ALA A 42 -3.90 0.19 -22.59
C ALA A 42 -4.27 0.95 -23.90
N LYS A 43 -4.50 2.26 -23.79
CA LYS A 43 -4.88 3.12 -24.93
C LYS A 43 -3.72 4.02 -25.40
N LEU A 44 -2.60 4.10 -24.68
CA LEU A 44 -1.42 4.85 -25.13
C LEU A 44 -0.81 4.22 -26.39
N PRO A 45 -0.16 5.04 -27.26
CA PRO A 45 0.54 4.53 -28.41
C PRO A 45 1.65 3.56 -27.99
N LYS A 46 1.63 2.34 -28.53
CA LYS A 46 2.65 1.33 -28.20
C LYS A 46 4.05 1.84 -28.51
N HIS A 47 4.99 1.58 -27.62
CA HIS A 47 6.43 1.95 -27.74
C HIS A 47 6.72 3.46 -27.71
N GLN A 48 5.82 4.29 -27.18
CA GLN A 48 6.04 5.74 -27.04
C GLN A 48 5.94 6.22 -25.58
N PHE A 49 5.94 5.31 -24.64
CA PHE A 49 5.85 5.63 -23.23
C PHE A 49 6.70 4.70 -22.38
N ASP A 50 7.17 5.23 -21.26
CA ASP A 50 7.85 4.47 -20.21
C ASP A 50 7.01 4.49 -18.93
N ILE A 51 7.11 3.39 -18.15
CA ILE A 51 6.29 3.17 -16.95
C ILE A 51 7.18 2.86 -15.75
N LEU A 52 6.92 3.55 -14.63
CA LEU A 52 7.32 3.10 -13.31
C LEU A 52 6.18 2.32 -12.67
N PHE A 53 6.40 1.05 -12.37
CA PHE A 53 5.45 0.21 -11.66
C PHE A 53 5.50 0.46 -10.15
N GLN A 54 4.35 0.32 -9.48
CA GLN A 54 4.25 0.41 -8.02
C GLN A 54 5.11 -0.66 -7.32
N THR A 55 5.11 -1.90 -7.85
CA THR A 55 5.96 -2.99 -7.35
C THR A 55 7.39 -2.76 -7.85
N LEU A 56 8.30 -2.49 -6.93
CA LEU A 56 9.69 -2.14 -7.28
C LEU A 56 10.42 -3.26 -8.02
N ASP A 57 10.24 -4.50 -7.60
CA ASP A 57 10.96 -5.64 -8.19
C ASP A 57 10.59 -5.90 -9.65
N ASP A 58 9.41 -5.44 -10.10
CA ASP A 58 8.97 -5.52 -11.50
C ASP A 58 9.77 -4.57 -12.43
N ASN A 59 10.54 -3.63 -11.87
CA ASN A 59 11.31 -2.65 -12.63
C ASN A 59 12.76 -3.10 -12.92
N PHE A 60 13.22 -4.22 -12.32
CA PHE A 60 14.63 -4.58 -12.35
C PHE A 60 14.91 -5.94 -13.02
N VAL A 61 16.12 -6.04 -13.57
CA VAL A 61 16.72 -7.33 -13.93
C VAL A 61 17.75 -7.72 -12.85
N PRO A 62 17.95 -9.03 -12.57
CA PRO A 62 19.00 -9.44 -11.63
C PRO A 62 20.37 -8.91 -12.04
N GLY A 63 21.12 -8.36 -11.07
CA GLY A 63 22.45 -7.82 -11.29
C GLY A 63 22.71 -6.54 -10.51
N THR A 64 23.72 -5.79 -10.93
CA THR A 64 24.18 -4.56 -10.29
C THR A 64 23.36 -3.34 -10.74
N VAL A 65 23.51 -2.22 -10.02
CA VAL A 65 22.98 -0.90 -10.42
C VAL A 65 23.43 -0.52 -11.83
N ALA A 66 24.73 -0.67 -12.14
CA ALA A 66 25.26 -0.33 -13.45
C ALA A 66 24.66 -1.17 -14.58
N GLU A 67 24.47 -2.48 -14.36
CA GLU A 67 23.82 -3.39 -15.33
C GLU A 67 22.35 -3.01 -15.56
N ASN A 68 21.65 -2.64 -14.51
CA ASN A 68 20.28 -2.18 -14.62
C ASN A 68 20.16 -0.85 -15.38
N LEU A 69 21.06 0.11 -15.16
CA LEU A 69 21.13 1.34 -15.95
C LEU A 69 21.52 1.08 -17.40
N ALA A 70 22.39 0.09 -17.67
CA ALA A 70 22.79 -0.29 -19.01
C ALA A 70 21.67 -0.96 -19.81
N PHE A 71 20.75 -1.66 -19.17
CA PHE A 71 19.76 -2.52 -19.80
C PHE A 71 18.93 -1.83 -20.89
N ASN A 72 18.38 -0.64 -20.59
CA ASN A 72 17.62 0.11 -21.57
C ASN A 72 18.49 0.67 -22.71
N LEU A 73 19.72 1.06 -22.41
CA LEU A 73 20.67 1.57 -23.39
C LEU A 73 21.10 0.48 -24.37
N GLU A 74 21.35 -0.75 -23.88
CA GLU A 74 21.71 -1.91 -24.69
C GLU A 74 20.54 -2.32 -25.61
N ASN A 75 19.32 -2.38 -25.08
CA ASN A 75 18.13 -2.70 -25.88
C ASN A 75 17.87 -1.68 -27.00
N ASN A 76 18.33 -0.46 -26.84
CA ASN A 76 18.25 0.60 -27.84
C ASN A 76 19.54 0.74 -28.68
N ALA A 77 20.46 -0.22 -28.57
CA ALA A 77 21.71 -0.27 -29.34
C ALA A 77 22.57 1.01 -29.22
N VAL A 78 22.59 1.65 -28.06
CA VAL A 78 23.43 2.82 -27.78
C VAL A 78 24.89 2.39 -27.80
N PRO A 79 25.80 3.16 -28.47
CA PRO A 79 27.21 2.83 -28.52
C PRO A 79 27.87 2.78 -27.13
N PHE A 80 28.75 1.83 -26.89
CA PHE A 80 29.35 1.57 -25.57
C PHE A 80 29.95 2.83 -24.89
N ARG A 81 30.60 3.71 -25.64
CA ARG A 81 31.16 4.96 -25.08
C ARG A 81 30.07 5.93 -24.60
N GLU A 82 28.98 6.00 -25.32
CA GLU A 82 27.84 6.83 -24.96
C GLU A 82 27.10 6.23 -23.75
N MET A 83 26.96 4.89 -23.72
CA MET A 83 26.36 4.18 -22.54
C MET A 83 27.12 4.50 -21.26
N GLN A 84 28.47 4.41 -21.28
CA GLN A 84 29.25 4.72 -20.08
C GLN A 84 29.02 6.14 -19.59
N THR A 85 28.96 7.11 -20.50
CA THR A 85 28.68 8.50 -20.14
C THR A 85 27.27 8.67 -19.56
N SER A 86 26.28 8.05 -20.19
CA SER A 86 24.88 8.14 -19.74
C SER A 86 24.68 7.47 -18.38
N ILE A 87 25.30 6.31 -18.14
CA ILE A 87 25.23 5.61 -16.86
C ILE A 87 25.82 6.47 -15.74
N LEU A 88 27.02 7.04 -15.95
CA LEU A 88 27.66 7.89 -14.95
C LEU A 88 26.84 9.14 -14.66
N ALA A 89 26.35 9.81 -15.69
CA ALA A 89 25.53 11.00 -15.55
C ALA A 89 24.19 10.70 -14.81
N SER A 90 23.54 9.57 -15.14
CA SER A 90 22.33 9.15 -14.47
C SER A 90 22.60 8.76 -13.02
N ALA A 91 23.68 8.02 -12.74
CA ALA A 91 24.05 7.65 -11.38
C ALA A 91 24.38 8.88 -10.51
N GLU A 92 25.01 9.90 -11.08
CA GLU A 92 25.30 11.16 -10.39
C GLU A 92 24.00 11.92 -10.09
N ALA A 93 23.10 12.06 -11.08
CA ALA A 93 21.83 12.76 -10.94
C ALA A 93 20.91 12.15 -9.86
N TYR A 94 20.98 10.83 -9.67
CA TYR A 94 20.16 10.09 -8.72
C TYR A 94 20.93 9.59 -7.48
N HIS A 95 22.13 10.12 -7.21
CA HIS A 95 22.96 9.79 -6.03
C HIS A 95 23.27 8.29 -5.89
N LEU A 96 23.48 7.59 -7.01
CA LEU A 96 23.78 6.16 -7.07
C LEU A 96 25.26 5.87 -7.48
N THR A 97 26.11 6.88 -7.52
CA THR A 97 27.50 6.76 -8.01
C THR A 97 28.29 5.74 -7.20
N ASP A 98 28.14 5.74 -5.89
CA ASP A 98 28.85 4.83 -4.98
C ASP A 98 28.29 3.41 -5.03
N ASP A 99 27.05 3.24 -5.50
CA ASP A 99 26.31 1.97 -5.54
C ASP A 99 26.41 1.26 -6.90
N LEU A 100 27.11 1.80 -7.89
CA LEU A 100 27.14 1.27 -9.27
C LEU A 100 27.48 -0.23 -9.36
N ASN A 101 28.34 -0.72 -8.47
CA ASN A 101 28.74 -2.14 -8.40
C ASN A 101 27.94 -2.95 -7.37
N THR A 102 27.00 -2.35 -6.68
CA THR A 102 26.16 -3.00 -5.67
C THR A 102 25.04 -3.80 -6.35
N ASP A 103 24.82 -5.03 -5.88
CA ASP A 103 23.68 -5.86 -6.34
C ASP A 103 22.36 -5.21 -5.90
N ILE A 104 21.35 -5.24 -6.78
CA ILE A 104 20.05 -4.64 -6.48
C ILE A 104 19.37 -5.25 -5.26
N SER A 105 19.68 -6.49 -4.91
CA SER A 105 19.15 -7.14 -3.69
C SER A 105 19.69 -6.53 -2.39
N GLU A 106 20.84 -5.86 -2.45
CA GLU A 106 21.46 -5.19 -1.31
C GLU A 106 21.00 -3.74 -1.14
N LEU A 107 20.31 -3.18 -2.14
CA LEU A 107 19.80 -1.82 -2.10
C LEU A 107 18.63 -1.68 -1.13
N THR A 108 18.60 -0.54 -0.44
CA THR A 108 17.43 -0.11 0.33
C THR A 108 16.25 0.17 -0.61
N THR A 109 15.04 0.13 -0.08
CA THR A 109 13.82 0.50 -0.82
C THR A 109 13.93 1.89 -1.44
N TYR A 110 14.54 2.84 -0.73
CA TYR A 110 14.78 4.20 -1.23
C TYR A 110 15.70 4.20 -2.45
N GLN A 111 16.87 3.52 -2.38
CA GLN A 111 17.81 3.41 -3.49
C GLN A 111 17.19 2.69 -4.71
N LYS A 112 16.38 1.67 -4.49
CA LYS A 112 15.61 1.00 -5.55
C LYS A 112 14.65 1.97 -6.26
N LYS A 113 13.95 2.84 -5.54
CA LYS A 113 13.07 3.86 -6.14
C LYS A 113 13.87 4.88 -6.98
N LEU A 114 15.04 5.29 -6.50
CA LEU A 114 15.94 6.16 -7.26
C LEU A 114 16.42 5.48 -8.54
N LEU A 115 16.86 4.21 -8.45
CA LEU A 115 17.32 3.44 -9.59
C LEU A 115 16.22 3.25 -10.65
N ALA A 116 14.99 2.96 -10.23
CA ALA A 116 13.88 2.78 -11.15
C ALA A 116 13.60 4.06 -11.97
N LEU A 117 13.62 5.24 -11.34
CA LEU A 117 13.50 6.51 -12.06
C LEU A 117 14.72 6.80 -12.95
N ALA A 118 15.92 6.52 -12.47
CA ALA A 118 17.16 6.69 -13.23
C ALA A 118 17.13 5.86 -14.52
N GLN A 119 16.68 4.59 -14.46
CA GLN A 119 16.52 3.72 -15.61
C GLN A 119 15.53 4.26 -16.66
N LEU A 120 14.39 4.78 -16.22
CA LEU A 120 13.36 5.29 -17.11
C LEU A 120 13.79 6.57 -17.82
N LEU A 121 14.57 7.42 -17.15
CA LEU A 121 14.97 8.73 -17.66
C LEU A 121 16.37 8.74 -18.30
N ILE A 122 17.04 7.57 -18.37
CA ILE A 122 18.35 7.46 -19.01
C ILE A 122 18.26 7.63 -20.54
N LEU A 123 17.08 7.37 -21.11
CA LEU A 123 16.76 7.63 -22.51
C LEU A 123 15.65 8.69 -22.61
N PRO A 124 15.62 9.48 -23.70
CA PRO A 124 14.50 10.39 -23.94
C PRO A 124 13.20 9.62 -24.12
N THR A 125 12.14 10.06 -23.43
CA THR A 125 10.78 9.56 -23.61
C THR A 125 9.80 10.72 -23.77
N ASP A 126 8.75 10.52 -24.59
CA ASP A 126 7.71 11.54 -24.82
C ASP A 126 6.58 11.46 -23.78
N ILE A 127 6.35 10.28 -23.23
CA ILE A 127 5.29 10.01 -22.27
C ILE A 127 5.83 9.20 -21.10
N LEU A 128 5.66 9.71 -19.90
CA LEU A 128 6.09 9.05 -18.67
C LEU A 128 4.87 8.77 -17.78
N VAL A 129 4.72 7.51 -17.38
CA VAL A 129 3.65 7.06 -16.48
C VAL A 129 4.29 6.58 -15.18
N LEU A 130 3.93 7.20 -14.06
CA LEU A 130 4.50 6.90 -12.76
C LEU A 130 3.41 6.46 -11.78
N ASP A 131 3.51 5.22 -11.28
CA ASP A 131 2.59 4.70 -10.27
C ASP A 131 3.23 4.83 -8.88
N GLU A 132 2.81 5.83 -8.11
CA GLU A 132 3.28 6.20 -6.77
C GLU A 132 4.81 6.38 -6.68
N PRO A 133 5.39 7.27 -7.51
CA PRO A 133 6.81 7.54 -7.44
C PRO A 133 7.19 8.27 -6.14
N LEU A 134 8.46 8.17 -5.75
CA LEU A 134 8.97 8.85 -4.56
C LEU A 134 9.00 10.38 -4.74
N PHE A 135 9.30 10.84 -5.96
CA PHE A 135 9.33 12.26 -6.34
C PHE A 135 9.10 12.40 -7.86
N LEU A 136 8.80 13.60 -8.28
CA LEU A 136 8.64 13.93 -9.69
C LEU A 136 10.00 14.27 -10.33
N PRO A 137 10.22 13.94 -11.61
CA PRO A 137 11.41 14.40 -12.31
C PRO A 137 11.42 15.93 -12.40
N GLU A 138 12.55 16.56 -12.04
CA GLU A 138 12.65 18.03 -11.95
C GLU A 138 12.42 18.76 -13.28
N ALA A 139 12.83 18.16 -14.40
CA ALA A 139 12.71 18.73 -15.73
C ALA A 139 12.24 17.68 -16.73
N PHE A 140 10.93 17.54 -16.88
CA PHE A 140 10.34 16.68 -17.89
C PHE A 140 9.35 17.48 -18.74
N ASP A 141 9.66 17.62 -20.03
CA ASP A 141 8.87 18.42 -20.98
C ASP A 141 7.81 17.61 -21.75
N GLY A 142 7.78 16.28 -21.55
CA GLY A 142 6.81 15.37 -22.16
C GLY A 142 5.46 15.32 -21.45
N THR A 143 4.62 14.39 -21.87
CA THR A 143 3.34 14.08 -21.18
C THR A 143 3.66 13.28 -19.92
N LEU A 144 3.23 13.78 -18.77
CA LEU A 144 3.46 13.14 -17.47
C LEU A 144 2.14 12.71 -16.84
N ILE A 145 2.01 11.43 -16.53
CA ILE A 145 0.82 10.87 -15.88
C ILE A 145 1.29 10.22 -14.58
N VAL A 146 0.82 10.73 -13.45
CA VAL A 146 1.29 10.32 -12.12
C VAL A 146 0.11 9.90 -11.26
N SER A 147 0.23 8.77 -10.56
CA SER A 147 -0.61 8.48 -9.41
C SER A 147 0.14 8.81 -8.11
N GLY A 148 -0.56 9.29 -7.11
CA GLY A 148 0.03 9.55 -5.79
C GLY A 148 -0.48 10.83 -5.12
N ASP A 149 0.14 11.17 -4.00
CA ASP A 149 -0.16 12.40 -3.26
C ASP A 149 0.93 13.45 -3.55
N PHE A 150 0.63 14.34 -4.46
CA PHE A 150 1.49 15.44 -4.89
C PHE A 150 0.71 16.76 -4.90
N ASP A 151 1.43 17.89 -4.85
CA ASP A 151 0.81 19.20 -4.96
C ASP A 151 0.04 19.33 -6.28
N PRO A 152 -1.30 19.48 -6.23
CA PRO A 152 -2.15 19.61 -7.42
C PRO A 152 -1.74 20.77 -8.35
N ASN A 153 -1.10 21.81 -7.81
CA ASN A 153 -0.71 22.99 -8.59
C ASN A 153 0.44 22.71 -9.57
N LEU A 154 1.11 21.57 -9.47
CA LEU A 154 2.17 21.12 -10.39
C LEU A 154 1.61 20.48 -11.67
N PHE A 155 0.29 20.29 -11.78
CA PHE A 155 -0.35 19.53 -12.83
C PHE A 155 -1.38 20.36 -13.61
N ASP A 156 -1.52 20.09 -14.92
CA ASP A 156 -2.54 20.70 -15.77
C ASP A 156 -3.94 20.15 -15.50
N GLN A 157 -4.03 18.86 -15.12
CA GLN A 157 -5.28 18.17 -14.78
C GLN A 157 -5.08 17.33 -13.51
N VAL A 158 -6.09 17.34 -12.65
CA VAL A 158 -6.15 16.51 -11.44
C VAL A 158 -7.41 15.67 -11.48
N ILE A 159 -7.23 14.36 -11.39
CA ILE A 159 -8.31 13.40 -11.27
C ILE A 159 -8.31 12.96 -9.81
N ASP A 160 -9.30 13.43 -9.08
CA ASP A 160 -9.46 13.06 -7.68
C ASP A 160 -10.42 11.88 -7.56
N LEU A 161 -9.89 10.72 -7.24
CA LEU A 161 -10.66 9.49 -7.02
C LEU A 161 -11.14 9.38 -5.57
N SER A 162 -10.96 10.41 -4.77
CA SER A 162 -11.47 10.46 -3.39
C SER A 162 -12.98 10.78 -3.34
N GLU A 163 -13.61 11.18 -4.43
CA GLU A 163 -15.02 11.54 -4.43
C GLU A 163 -15.94 10.34 -4.47
N GLU A 164 -16.88 10.33 -3.50
CA GLU A 164 -18.11 9.54 -3.39
C GLU A 164 -18.10 8.20 -2.61
N ILE A 165 -17.10 7.85 -1.86
CA ILE A 165 -17.24 6.69 -0.93
C ILE A 165 -17.64 7.17 0.48
N THR A 166 -18.38 8.21 0.70
CA THR A 166 -18.26 8.77 2.03
C THR A 166 -19.48 8.67 2.90
N THR A 167 -20.57 9.09 2.52
CA THR A 167 -21.66 9.30 3.51
C THR A 167 -22.75 8.25 3.43
N ARG A 168 -22.91 7.67 2.25
CA ARG A 168 -24.02 6.75 1.99
C ARG A 168 -23.75 5.34 2.51
N GLN A 169 -22.52 4.88 2.41
CA GLN A 169 -22.11 3.54 2.89
C GLN A 169 -22.03 3.48 4.43
N ILE A 170 -21.63 4.58 5.09
CA ILE A 170 -21.59 4.65 6.55
C ILE A 170 -22.99 4.55 7.16
N ALA A 171 -23.98 5.20 6.53
CA ALA A 171 -25.36 5.21 7.03
C ALA A 171 -26.11 3.88 6.81
N GLU A 172 -25.62 3.02 5.90
CA GLU A 172 -26.21 1.70 5.59
C GLU A 172 -25.59 0.56 6.41
N LEU A 173 -24.48 0.79 7.15
CA LEU A 173 -23.90 -0.19 8.05
C LEU A 173 -24.68 -0.20 9.37
N ASP A 174 -25.52 -1.21 9.53
CA ASP A 174 -26.18 -1.51 10.79
C ASP A 174 -25.19 -2.19 11.76
N LEU A 175 -24.29 -1.38 12.35
CA LEU A 175 -23.35 -1.85 13.36
C LEU A 175 -24.12 -1.94 14.70
N THR A 176 -24.20 -3.13 15.24
CA THR A 176 -24.91 -3.39 16.52
C THR A 176 -24.14 -2.88 17.74
N ARG A 177 -22.84 -2.55 17.58
CA ARG A 177 -21.94 -1.91 18.57
C ARG A 177 -22.17 -2.40 20.00
N GLN A 178 -21.95 -3.69 20.22
CA GLN A 178 -22.06 -4.29 21.56
C GLN A 178 -20.74 -4.13 22.30
N ILE A 179 -20.51 -2.96 22.89
CA ILE A 179 -19.37 -2.71 23.77
C ILE A 179 -19.72 -3.18 25.17
N ASN A 180 -18.84 -3.91 25.81
CA ASN A 180 -18.95 -4.24 27.23
C ASN A 180 -18.01 -3.36 28.06
N PRO A 181 -18.48 -2.20 28.57
CA PRO A 181 -17.63 -1.22 29.23
C PRO A 181 -17.09 -1.69 30.59
N ASP A 182 -17.66 -2.77 31.14
CA ASP A 182 -17.23 -3.33 32.43
C ASP A 182 -16.10 -4.37 32.25
N LYS A 183 -15.74 -4.70 30.99
CA LYS A 183 -14.78 -5.75 30.70
C LYS A 183 -13.64 -5.26 29.82
N ALA A 184 -12.54 -4.85 30.44
CA ALA A 184 -11.30 -4.57 29.73
C ALA A 184 -10.77 -5.84 29.06
N ILE A 185 -10.54 -5.79 27.76
CA ILE A 185 -9.96 -6.90 26.99
C ILE A 185 -8.45 -6.71 26.80
N LEU A 186 -8.01 -5.48 26.63
CA LEU A 186 -6.60 -5.12 26.51
C LEU A 186 -6.30 -3.88 27.34
N SER A 187 -5.34 -3.97 28.23
CA SER A 187 -4.81 -2.84 29.00
C SER A 187 -3.34 -2.68 28.67
N VAL A 188 -2.97 -1.47 28.31
CA VAL A 188 -1.60 -1.11 27.91
C VAL A 188 -1.11 0.00 28.80
N THR A 189 0.02 -0.22 29.44
CA THR A 189 0.67 0.73 30.33
C THR A 189 2.05 1.04 29.80
N GLU A 190 2.32 2.30 29.50
CA GLU A 190 3.64 2.79 29.06
C GLU A 190 4.20 2.01 27.87
N LEU A 191 3.39 1.74 26.83
CA LEU A 191 3.82 1.01 25.62
C LEU A 191 5.14 1.56 25.07
N VAL A 192 5.17 2.90 24.91
CA VAL A 192 6.34 3.72 24.64
C VAL A 192 6.12 5.03 25.40
N ASP A 193 7.07 5.48 26.18
CA ASP A 193 6.98 6.70 27.01
C ASP A 193 5.69 6.74 27.86
N GLN A 194 4.79 7.68 27.61
CA GLN A 194 3.53 7.85 28.36
C GLN A 194 2.31 7.26 27.65
N MET A 195 2.51 6.45 26.58
CA MET A 195 1.41 5.87 25.82
C MET A 195 0.73 4.75 26.62
N SER A 196 -0.42 5.06 27.23
CA SER A 196 -1.20 4.13 28.05
C SER A 196 -2.68 4.23 27.71
N PHE A 197 -3.35 3.10 27.51
CA PHE A 197 -4.77 3.05 27.18
C PHE A 197 -5.39 1.70 27.55
N THR A 198 -6.72 1.68 27.65
CA THR A 198 -7.50 0.46 27.88
C THR A 198 -8.56 0.31 26.80
N ILE A 199 -8.72 -0.89 26.27
CA ILE A 199 -9.71 -1.24 25.26
C ILE A 199 -10.67 -2.25 25.85
N TYR A 200 -11.97 -2.06 25.59
CA TYR A 200 -13.04 -2.87 26.13
C TYR A 200 -13.55 -3.91 25.11
N GLU A 201 -14.16 -4.98 25.61
CA GLU A 201 -14.65 -6.06 24.76
C GLU A 201 -15.71 -5.56 23.77
N GLY A 202 -15.51 -5.85 22.48
CA GLY A 202 -16.37 -5.41 21.38
C GLY A 202 -16.12 -3.98 20.89
N GLU A 203 -15.22 -3.24 21.53
CA GLU A 203 -14.88 -1.86 21.14
C GLU A 203 -14.09 -1.82 19.83
N LYS A 204 -14.26 -0.76 19.07
CA LYS A 204 -13.56 -0.45 17.83
C LYS A 204 -12.79 0.85 18.00
N VAL A 205 -11.47 0.76 18.11
CA VAL A 205 -10.59 1.88 18.46
C VAL A 205 -9.63 2.16 17.33
N ALA A 206 -9.54 3.43 16.92
CA ALA A 206 -8.44 3.90 16.09
C ALA A 206 -7.29 4.40 16.96
N ILE A 207 -6.07 4.04 16.61
CA ILE A 207 -4.85 4.56 17.24
C ILE A 207 -4.05 5.29 16.17
N THR A 208 -3.76 6.56 16.43
CA THR A 208 -2.88 7.40 15.61
C THR A 208 -1.64 7.71 16.44
N ALA A 209 -0.48 7.37 15.92
CA ALA A 209 0.81 7.59 16.54
C ALA A 209 1.83 8.02 15.48
N PRO A 210 2.96 8.67 15.87
CA PRO A 210 4.06 8.96 14.96
C PRO A 210 4.55 7.71 14.22
N ASP A 211 4.92 7.86 12.94
CA ASP A 211 5.35 6.76 12.06
C ASP A 211 6.55 5.96 12.59
N GLU A 212 7.37 6.58 13.44
CA GLU A 212 8.52 5.94 14.05
C GLU A 212 8.14 4.92 15.15
N ILE A 213 6.87 4.95 15.62
CA ILE A 213 6.40 4.08 16.69
C ILE A 213 5.55 2.95 16.08
N PRO A 214 6.08 1.72 16.00
CA PRO A 214 5.37 0.58 15.41
C PRO A 214 4.34 -0.01 16.40
N VAL A 215 3.29 0.75 16.71
CA VAL A 215 2.28 0.40 17.72
C VAL A 215 1.66 -0.97 17.46
N ALA A 216 1.26 -1.25 16.21
CA ALA A 216 0.64 -2.51 15.83
C ALA A 216 1.58 -3.71 16.10
N ASP A 217 2.85 -3.60 15.69
CA ASP A 217 3.88 -4.62 15.94
C ASP A 217 4.10 -4.86 17.43
N MET A 218 4.12 -3.79 18.25
CA MET A 218 4.31 -3.88 19.69
C MET A 218 3.14 -4.58 20.36
N LEU A 219 1.90 -4.20 20.02
CA LEU A 219 0.69 -4.84 20.53
C LEU A 219 0.60 -6.31 20.13
N ALA A 220 0.98 -6.64 18.91
CA ALA A 220 1.00 -8.02 18.42
C ALA A 220 2.22 -8.84 18.92
N GLY A 221 3.24 -8.18 19.50
CA GLY A 221 4.42 -8.83 20.10
C GLY A 221 5.58 -9.04 19.15
N PHE A 222 5.58 -8.43 17.95
CA PHE A 222 6.69 -8.47 16.99
C PHE A 222 7.81 -7.50 17.37
N ARG A 223 7.50 -6.49 18.20
CA ARG A 223 8.47 -5.54 18.74
C ARG A 223 8.39 -5.49 20.26
N PRO A 224 9.52 -5.28 20.94
CA PRO A 224 9.50 -5.10 22.39
C PRO A 224 8.82 -3.78 22.77
N THR A 225 8.22 -3.77 23.94
CA THR A 225 7.69 -2.56 24.60
C THR A 225 8.44 -2.27 25.88
N SER A 226 8.45 -1.03 26.34
CA SER A 226 9.01 -0.63 27.62
C SER A 226 8.07 -0.87 28.80
N GLY A 227 6.77 -0.97 28.54
CA GLY A 227 5.73 -1.14 29.54
C GLY A 227 5.10 -2.51 29.54
N GLU A 228 3.85 -2.58 30.00
CA GLU A 228 3.09 -3.80 30.20
C GLU A 228 1.86 -3.86 29.30
N ILE A 229 1.55 -5.07 28.81
CA ILE A 229 0.34 -5.35 28.02
C ILE A 229 -0.40 -6.51 28.69
N ASP A 230 -1.61 -6.24 29.17
CA ASP A 230 -2.48 -7.22 29.76
C ASP A 230 -3.64 -7.59 28.82
N PHE A 231 -3.90 -8.88 28.66
CA PHE A 231 -5.08 -9.42 27.97
C PHE A 231 -5.98 -10.09 29.00
N TYR A 232 -7.18 -9.55 29.22
CA TYR A 232 -8.07 -9.97 30.30
C TYR A 232 -7.38 -10.09 31.65
N TYR A 233 -6.59 -9.08 32.03
CA TYR A 233 -5.81 -9.03 33.28
C TYR A 233 -4.68 -10.07 33.38
N GLU A 234 -4.33 -10.74 32.28
CA GLU A 234 -3.18 -11.63 32.18
C GLU A 234 -2.04 -10.88 31.44
N ASP A 235 -0.89 -10.74 32.08
CA ASP A 235 0.29 -10.17 31.45
C ASP A 235 0.71 -11.02 30.23
N VAL A 236 0.71 -10.38 29.07
CA VAL A 236 1.08 -10.97 27.78
C VAL A 236 2.35 -10.34 27.20
N THR A 237 2.96 -9.39 27.88
CA THR A 237 4.06 -8.56 27.40
C THR A 237 5.20 -9.38 26.80
N HIS A 238 5.60 -10.45 27.49
CA HIS A 238 6.70 -11.31 27.07
C HIS A 238 6.26 -12.69 26.57
N GLN A 239 4.98 -12.85 26.24
CA GLN A 239 4.52 -14.12 25.66
C GLN A 239 5.09 -14.34 24.25
N SER A 240 5.34 -15.61 23.90
CA SER A 240 5.73 -15.98 22.54
C SER A 240 4.64 -15.60 21.51
N LEU A 241 5.04 -15.34 20.28
CA LEU A 241 4.14 -14.98 19.19
C LEU A 241 3.02 -16.02 18.98
N ASP A 242 3.32 -17.32 19.13
CA ASP A 242 2.31 -18.39 19.05
C ASP A 242 1.21 -18.24 20.12
N LYS A 243 1.56 -17.91 21.34
CA LYS A 243 0.59 -17.70 22.41
C LYS A 243 -0.20 -16.42 22.23
N ARG A 244 0.50 -15.34 21.85
CA ARG A 244 -0.13 -14.04 21.61
C ARG A 244 -1.05 -14.08 20.38
N GLY A 245 -0.65 -14.73 19.30
CA GLY A 245 -1.44 -14.88 18.08
C GLY A 245 -2.76 -15.64 18.26
N ARG A 246 -2.92 -16.42 19.34
CA ARG A 246 -4.21 -17.02 19.71
C ARG A 246 -5.18 -16.04 20.38
N LYS A 247 -4.69 -14.90 20.84
CA LYS A 247 -5.44 -13.85 21.52
C LYS A 247 -5.69 -12.66 20.62
N ILE A 248 -4.70 -12.31 19.80
CA ILE A 248 -4.66 -11.12 18.96
C ILE A 248 -4.31 -11.53 17.54
N GLY A 249 -5.28 -11.39 16.64
CA GLY A 249 -5.05 -11.49 15.21
C GLY A 249 -4.42 -10.19 14.70
N TYR A 250 -3.37 -10.28 13.89
CA TYR A 250 -2.67 -9.12 13.38
C TYR A 250 -2.57 -9.16 11.86
N ILE A 251 -3.13 -8.15 11.21
CA ILE A 251 -3.06 -7.94 9.77
C ILE A 251 -2.01 -6.88 9.49
N MET A 252 -0.84 -7.34 9.05
CA MET A 252 0.33 -6.50 8.79
C MET A 252 0.14 -5.63 7.57
N THR A 253 0.86 -4.51 7.50
CA THR A 253 0.87 -3.62 6.33
C THR A 253 1.35 -4.36 5.08
N ASN A 254 2.47 -5.08 5.16
CA ASN A 254 2.96 -5.88 4.04
C ASN A 254 2.37 -7.30 4.06
N PRO A 255 1.49 -7.66 3.09
CA PRO A 255 0.88 -8.98 3.06
C PRO A 255 1.86 -10.11 2.77
N ASP A 256 2.98 -9.85 2.09
CA ASP A 256 3.94 -10.89 1.72
C ASP A 256 4.63 -11.51 2.95
N ASP A 257 4.71 -10.78 4.06
CA ASP A 257 5.24 -11.28 5.34
C ASP A 257 4.32 -12.31 6.02
N MET A 258 3.07 -12.43 5.55
CA MET A 258 2.04 -13.31 6.11
C MET A 258 1.67 -14.49 5.17
N ILE A 259 2.30 -14.60 4.01
CA ILE A 259 1.96 -15.61 2.99
C ILE A 259 2.90 -16.81 3.11
N PHE A 260 2.33 -17.99 3.46
CA PHE A 260 3.07 -19.23 3.67
C PHE A 260 2.56 -20.39 2.80
N VAL A 261 1.63 -20.12 1.86
CA VAL A 261 1.05 -21.11 0.94
C VAL A 261 1.20 -20.66 -0.50
N GLU A 262 1.07 -21.57 -1.45
CA GLU A 262 1.27 -21.25 -2.87
C GLU A 262 0.03 -20.63 -3.52
N ARG A 263 -1.16 -21.09 -3.16
CA ARG A 263 -2.44 -20.66 -3.75
C ARG A 263 -3.46 -20.32 -2.66
N VAL A 264 -4.44 -19.52 -3.03
CA VAL A 264 -5.53 -19.14 -2.10
C VAL A 264 -6.23 -20.38 -1.50
N ARG A 265 -6.54 -21.38 -2.32
CA ARG A 265 -7.21 -22.61 -1.89
C ARG A 265 -6.42 -23.44 -0.89
N ASP A 266 -5.10 -23.30 -0.84
CA ASP A 266 -4.22 -24.10 0.01
C ASP A 266 -4.28 -23.63 1.50
N ALA A 267 -4.89 -22.48 1.76
CA ALA A 267 -5.07 -21.92 3.10
C ALA A 267 -6.37 -22.41 3.80
N ASP A 268 -7.17 -23.26 3.15
CA ASP A 268 -8.42 -23.83 3.69
C ASP A 268 -9.43 -22.77 4.23
N ILE A 269 -9.49 -21.60 3.57
CA ILE A 269 -10.37 -20.51 3.94
C ILE A 269 -11.83 -20.88 3.66
N SER A 270 -12.74 -20.58 4.61
CA SER A 270 -14.16 -20.83 4.45
C SER A 270 -14.77 -20.09 3.26
N ASN A 271 -15.83 -20.64 2.64
CA ASN A 271 -16.49 -19.99 1.51
C ASN A 271 -17.08 -18.62 1.90
N GLU A 272 -17.53 -18.43 3.14
CA GLU A 272 -17.97 -17.14 3.65
C GLU A 272 -16.86 -16.10 3.60
N LEU A 273 -15.69 -16.41 4.13
CA LEU A 273 -14.53 -15.50 4.11
C LEU A 273 -13.96 -15.30 2.71
N LEU A 274 -13.99 -16.33 1.84
CA LEU A 274 -13.62 -16.17 0.43
C LEU A 274 -14.54 -15.16 -0.28
N THR A 275 -15.84 -15.18 0.05
CA THR A 275 -16.81 -14.25 -0.52
C THR A 275 -16.64 -12.85 0.07
N LEU A 276 -16.52 -12.74 1.41
CA LEU A 276 -16.30 -11.49 2.13
C LEU A 276 -15.06 -10.76 1.60
N CYS A 277 -13.96 -11.49 1.47
CA CYS A 277 -12.68 -10.95 1.00
C CYS A 277 -12.52 -10.97 -0.53
N GLN A 278 -13.59 -11.18 -1.30
CA GLN A 278 -13.60 -11.12 -2.78
C GLN A 278 -12.59 -12.07 -3.45
N LEU A 279 -12.26 -13.20 -2.82
CA LEU A 279 -11.24 -14.15 -3.26
C LEU A 279 -11.78 -15.33 -4.09
N THR A 280 -13.11 -15.48 -4.20
CA THR A 280 -13.73 -16.63 -4.85
C THR A 280 -13.25 -16.82 -6.29
N ALA A 281 -13.13 -15.73 -7.06
CA ALA A 281 -12.70 -15.76 -8.47
C ALA A 281 -11.21 -16.11 -8.64
N VAL A 282 -10.39 -15.89 -7.60
CA VAL A 282 -8.94 -16.08 -7.65
C VAL A 282 -8.46 -17.30 -6.85
N LYS A 283 -9.39 -18.15 -6.42
CA LYS A 283 -9.13 -19.30 -5.53
C LYS A 283 -8.01 -20.21 -6.04
N ASP A 284 -7.92 -20.41 -7.35
CA ASP A 284 -6.95 -21.30 -7.98
C ASP A 284 -5.67 -20.59 -8.45
N ILE A 285 -5.62 -19.27 -8.32
CA ILE A 285 -4.48 -18.44 -8.73
C ILE A 285 -3.36 -18.57 -7.70
N ARG A 286 -2.11 -18.50 -8.17
CA ARG A 286 -0.94 -18.43 -7.28
C ARG A 286 -0.89 -17.08 -6.57
N LEU A 287 -0.57 -17.08 -5.27
CA LEU A 287 -0.48 -15.86 -4.48
C LEU A 287 0.54 -14.85 -5.04
N SER A 288 1.62 -15.35 -5.66
CA SER A 288 2.60 -14.49 -6.36
C SER A 288 2.02 -13.72 -7.57
N GLN A 289 0.89 -14.16 -8.12
CA GLN A 289 0.22 -13.53 -9.27
C GLN A 289 -0.93 -12.60 -8.86
N LEU A 290 -1.25 -12.56 -7.57
CA LEU A 290 -2.28 -11.67 -7.03
C LEU A 290 -1.77 -10.24 -6.94
N SER A 291 -2.67 -9.27 -7.14
CA SER A 291 -2.37 -7.88 -6.83
C SER A 291 -2.11 -7.69 -5.33
N TYR A 292 -1.43 -6.62 -4.96
CA TYR A 292 -1.20 -6.26 -3.56
C TYR A 292 -2.51 -6.27 -2.74
N ARG A 293 -3.58 -5.64 -3.26
CA ARG A 293 -4.90 -5.65 -2.64
C ARG A 293 -5.46 -7.07 -2.43
N GLN A 294 -5.37 -7.94 -3.44
CA GLN A 294 -5.84 -9.32 -3.30
C GLN A 294 -5.04 -10.09 -2.26
N LYS A 295 -3.73 -9.85 -2.15
CA LYS A 295 -2.88 -10.40 -1.10
C LYS A 295 -3.29 -9.89 0.28
N ARG A 296 -3.58 -8.59 0.43
CA ARG A 296 -4.12 -7.99 1.67
C ARG A 296 -5.44 -8.63 2.09
N LEU A 297 -6.38 -8.78 1.16
CA LEU A 297 -7.66 -9.46 1.43
C LEU A 297 -7.45 -10.94 1.78
N PHE A 298 -6.48 -11.63 1.16
CA PHE A 298 -6.12 -12.98 1.49
C PHE A 298 -5.58 -13.11 2.93
N THR A 299 -4.62 -12.28 3.31
CA THR A 299 -4.08 -12.28 4.67
C THR A 299 -5.15 -11.90 5.70
N THR A 300 -6.04 -10.96 5.36
CA THR A 300 -7.21 -10.64 6.17
C THR A 300 -8.09 -11.88 6.38
N ALA A 301 -8.45 -12.60 5.32
CA ALA A 301 -9.25 -13.82 5.43
C ALA A 301 -8.58 -14.89 6.32
N CYS A 302 -7.26 -15.06 6.21
CA CYS A 302 -6.48 -15.99 7.03
C CYS A 302 -6.54 -15.62 8.54
N ILE A 303 -6.47 -14.34 8.87
CA ILE A 303 -6.56 -13.86 10.26
C ILE A 303 -7.99 -13.99 10.78
N LEU A 304 -8.99 -13.60 10.00
CA LEU A 304 -10.41 -13.74 10.41
C LEU A 304 -10.80 -15.20 10.67
N MET A 305 -10.19 -16.14 9.94
CA MET A 305 -10.43 -17.57 10.16
C MET A 305 -9.93 -18.07 11.52
N GLN A 306 -8.96 -17.39 12.14
CA GLN A 306 -8.46 -17.75 13.47
C GLN A 306 -9.44 -17.42 14.59
N ALA A 307 -10.47 -16.61 14.31
CA ALA A 307 -11.52 -16.21 15.26
C ALA A 307 -10.96 -15.67 16.60
N THR A 308 -9.91 -14.87 16.54
CA THR A 308 -9.31 -14.24 17.72
C THR A 308 -10.24 -13.18 18.30
N PRO A 309 -10.28 -12.98 19.64
CA PRO A 309 -11.14 -11.99 20.27
C PRO A 309 -10.75 -10.53 19.98
N ILE A 310 -9.49 -10.29 19.60
CA ILE A 310 -8.99 -8.99 19.12
C ILE A 310 -8.42 -9.16 17.72
N VAL A 311 -8.68 -8.19 16.85
CA VAL A 311 -8.03 -8.04 15.56
C VAL A 311 -7.39 -6.67 15.49
N ILE A 312 -6.10 -6.62 15.17
CA ILE A 312 -5.35 -5.40 14.87
C ILE A 312 -5.19 -5.34 13.37
N ILE A 313 -5.53 -4.19 12.77
CA ILE A 313 -5.28 -3.92 11.34
C ILE A 313 -4.35 -2.72 11.27
N ASP A 314 -3.17 -2.95 10.70
CA ASP A 314 -2.17 -1.92 10.49
C ASP A 314 -2.35 -1.31 9.10
N GLN A 315 -2.53 0.01 9.04
CA GLN A 315 -2.80 0.79 7.83
C GLN A 315 -3.87 0.13 6.94
N PRO A 316 -5.14 0.05 7.40
CA PRO A 316 -6.23 -0.61 6.68
C PRO A 316 -6.55 0.11 5.38
N GLU A 317 -6.92 -0.65 4.36
CA GLU A 317 -7.47 -0.11 3.13
C GLU A 317 -8.97 0.11 3.28
N PHE A 318 -9.47 1.24 2.76
CA PHE A 318 -10.89 1.59 2.89
C PHE A 318 -11.81 0.65 2.08
N GLU A 319 -11.41 0.25 0.87
CA GLU A 319 -12.25 -0.59 0.00
C GLU A 319 -12.38 -2.02 0.53
N GLY A 320 -13.62 -2.44 0.81
CA GLY A 320 -13.95 -3.72 1.45
C GLY A 320 -13.87 -3.67 2.98
N PHE A 321 -13.38 -2.58 3.56
CA PHE A 321 -13.32 -2.42 5.01
C PHE A 321 -14.71 -2.41 5.67
N PRO A 322 -15.74 -1.72 5.12
CA PRO A 322 -17.07 -1.73 5.71
C PRO A 322 -17.67 -3.13 5.87
N GLU A 323 -17.49 -4.00 4.90
CA GLU A 323 -17.98 -5.39 4.94
C GLU A 323 -17.20 -6.21 5.98
N ILE A 324 -15.89 -6.03 6.07
CA ILE A 324 -15.03 -6.65 7.09
C ILE A 324 -15.44 -6.16 8.48
N LEU A 325 -15.65 -4.85 8.64
CA LEU A 325 -16.10 -4.26 9.89
C LEU A 325 -17.45 -4.81 10.35
N ALA A 326 -18.42 -4.89 9.43
CA ALA A 326 -19.74 -5.48 9.73
C ALA A 326 -19.62 -6.98 10.09
N TYR A 327 -18.70 -7.71 9.49
CA TYR A 327 -18.41 -9.09 9.87
C TYR A 327 -17.84 -9.16 11.29
N LEU A 328 -16.80 -8.38 11.60
CA LEU A 328 -16.18 -8.32 12.94
C LEU A 328 -17.20 -7.91 14.02
N ASP A 329 -18.06 -6.95 13.71
CA ASP A 329 -19.11 -6.49 14.60
C ASP A 329 -20.10 -7.62 14.94
N ARG A 330 -20.59 -8.36 13.93
CA ARG A 330 -21.47 -9.52 14.14
C ARG A 330 -20.81 -10.64 14.94
N GLN A 331 -19.50 -10.80 14.83
CA GLN A 331 -18.73 -11.80 15.58
C GLN A 331 -18.37 -11.32 17.00
N GLY A 332 -18.67 -10.06 17.35
CA GLY A 332 -18.32 -9.48 18.65
C GLY A 332 -16.82 -9.28 18.84
N VAL A 333 -16.05 -9.16 17.75
CA VAL A 333 -14.60 -9.01 17.80
C VAL A 333 -14.24 -7.57 18.12
N THR A 334 -13.30 -7.39 19.06
CA THR A 334 -12.69 -6.09 19.37
C THR A 334 -11.71 -5.72 18.23
N LEU A 335 -11.81 -4.50 17.72
CA LEU A 335 -11.01 -4.03 16.60
C LEU A 335 -10.09 -2.89 17.02
N ILE A 336 -8.83 -3.00 16.65
CA ILE A 336 -7.84 -1.94 16.77
C ILE A 336 -7.38 -1.59 15.36
N LEU A 337 -7.58 -0.35 14.95
CA LEU A 337 -6.99 0.20 13.73
C LEU A 337 -5.79 1.05 14.11
N VAL A 338 -4.63 0.78 13.54
CA VAL A 338 -3.49 1.69 13.60
C VAL A 338 -3.45 2.44 12.27
N THR A 339 -3.85 3.72 12.28
CA THR A 339 -4.04 4.49 11.05
C THR A 339 -4.03 6.00 11.33
N ASP A 340 -3.66 6.75 10.32
CA ASP A 340 -3.79 8.20 10.22
C ASP A 340 -4.92 8.62 9.24
N GLU A 341 -5.66 7.64 8.68
CA GLU A 341 -6.67 7.90 7.66
C GLU A 341 -8.01 8.36 8.26
N ASP A 342 -8.30 9.66 8.15
CA ASP A 342 -9.52 10.29 8.69
C ASP A 342 -10.83 9.63 8.21
N LYS A 343 -10.84 8.99 7.04
CA LYS A 343 -12.02 8.37 6.45
C LYS A 343 -12.52 7.15 7.22
N LEU A 344 -11.64 6.50 7.99
CA LEU A 344 -11.98 5.33 8.79
C LEU A 344 -12.48 5.69 10.19
N LEU A 345 -12.13 6.87 10.68
CA LEU A 345 -12.50 7.33 12.03
C LEU A 345 -14.00 7.32 12.32
N PRO A 346 -14.90 7.68 11.37
CA PRO A 346 -16.36 7.65 11.62
C PRO A 346 -16.93 6.26 11.92
N PHE A 347 -16.18 5.21 11.59
CA PHE A 347 -16.57 3.82 11.89
C PHE A 347 -16.13 3.35 13.28
N MET A 348 -15.27 4.10 13.95
CA MET A 348 -14.70 3.76 15.25
C MET A 348 -15.53 4.34 16.38
N ASP A 349 -15.50 3.67 17.52
CA ASP A 349 -16.17 4.14 18.73
C ASP A 349 -15.41 5.31 19.36
N ARG A 350 -14.07 5.28 19.23
CA ARG A 350 -13.17 6.37 19.66
C ARG A 350 -11.81 6.31 18.99
N GLN A 351 -11.06 7.39 19.15
CA GLN A 351 -9.68 7.54 18.69
C GLN A 351 -8.76 7.83 19.88
N GLU A 352 -7.61 7.16 19.90
CA GLU A 352 -6.46 7.48 20.72
C GLU A 352 -5.39 8.14 19.84
N VAL A 353 -4.89 9.30 20.27
CA VAL A 353 -3.87 10.08 19.53
C VAL A 353 -2.69 10.31 20.45
N PHE A 354 -1.50 9.94 20.01
CA PHE A 354 -0.26 9.98 20.79
C PHE A 354 0.83 10.81 20.10
#